data_c420f6734f0d3fbca3a0e36cbf3888b0
#
_entry.id   c420f6734f0d3fbca3a0e36cbf3888b0
#
_cell.length_a   1.000
_cell.length_b   1.000
_cell.length_c   1.000
_cell.angle_alpha   90.00
_cell.angle_beta   90.00
_cell.angle_gamma   90.00
#
_symmetry.space_group_name_H-M   'P 1'
#
loop_
_entity.id
_entity.type
_entity.pdbx_description
1 polymer ?
#
loop_
_entity_poly.entity_id
_entity_poly.type
_entity_poly.pdbx_seq_one_letter_code
_entity_poly.pdbx_strand_id
1 'polypeptide(L)'
;KEASADGAKIIYIDSPATFEGEATFATDNYAAGEQAGEEMLKILDEAGITEGTIGLVSAQAGVQSCVDRVDGFCKVLEGTGFTPSEVQYSEGDTAKAQELATNLINNGAVAMYGANEAATIGCGNAARDAKTKVYCVGFDNSSANRALVQKDAVQAFMAQNPHEMGEQAMKAAVRMLDGENLGGEVTDTGVSVVTAENVDEFES
;
A
#
# COMPACT_ATOMS: atom_id res chain seq x y z
N LYS A 1 -22.71 8.94 -12.32
CA LYS A 1 -23.35 9.92 -13.26
C LYS A 1 -24.86 9.88 -13.16
N GLU A 2 -25.51 8.71 -13.25
CA GLU A 2 -26.99 8.61 -13.17
C GLU A 2 -27.49 9.12 -11.81
N ALA A 3 -26.97 8.63 -10.71
CA ALA A 3 -27.37 9.07 -9.37
C ALA A 3 -27.18 10.59 -9.18
N SER A 4 -26.09 11.15 -9.68
CA SER A 4 -25.86 12.61 -9.60
C SER A 4 -26.83 13.41 -10.48
N ALA A 5 -27.23 12.87 -11.63
CA ALA A 5 -28.24 13.48 -12.47
C ALA A 5 -29.61 13.51 -11.77
N ASP A 6 -29.90 12.55 -10.91
CA ASP A 6 -31.09 12.45 -10.07
C ASP A 6 -31.01 13.30 -8.79
N GLY A 7 -29.95 14.09 -8.64
CA GLY A 7 -29.74 14.99 -7.51
C GLY A 7 -29.03 14.37 -6.30
N ALA A 8 -28.53 13.14 -6.40
CA ALA A 8 -27.73 12.55 -5.35
C ALA A 8 -26.34 13.22 -5.26
N LYS A 9 -25.90 13.47 -4.04
CA LYS A 9 -24.57 13.96 -3.72
C LYS A 9 -23.62 12.79 -3.55
N ILE A 10 -22.41 12.91 -4.11
CA ILE A 10 -21.42 11.82 -4.12
C ILE A 10 -20.23 12.21 -3.25
N ILE A 11 -19.95 11.40 -2.26
CA ILE A 11 -18.71 11.45 -1.47
C ILE A 11 -17.96 10.15 -1.71
N TYR A 12 -16.68 10.25 -2.01
CA TYR A 12 -15.82 9.10 -2.19
C TYR A 12 -15.07 8.75 -0.90
N ILE A 13 -14.95 7.46 -0.66
CA ILE A 13 -14.15 6.87 0.41
C ILE A 13 -13.15 5.94 -0.25
N ASP A 14 -11.87 6.09 0.09
CA ASP A 14 -10.73 5.31 -0.39
C ASP A 14 -10.41 5.53 -1.88
N SER A 15 -11.28 5.16 -2.79
CA SER A 15 -11.00 5.19 -4.23
C SER A 15 -12.05 6.00 -4.99
N PRO A 16 -11.70 7.19 -5.52
CA PRO A 16 -12.62 7.98 -6.32
C PRO A 16 -12.84 7.34 -7.71
N ALA A 17 -14.03 7.55 -8.27
CA ALA A 17 -14.27 7.29 -9.68
C ALA A 17 -13.80 8.50 -10.54
N THR A 18 -13.83 8.33 -11.86
CA THR A 18 -13.47 9.39 -12.82
C THR A 18 -14.46 10.57 -12.85
N PHE A 19 -15.58 10.46 -12.14
CA PHE A 19 -16.57 11.52 -12.00
C PHE A 19 -16.27 12.30 -10.72
N GLU A 20 -16.26 13.64 -10.78
CA GLU A 20 -16.03 14.49 -9.61
C GLU A 20 -17.15 14.32 -8.59
N GLY A 21 -16.75 14.03 -7.34
CA GLY A 21 -17.62 14.03 -6.17
C GLY A 21 -17.62 15.37 -5.45
N GLU A 22 -18.44 15.49 -4.42
CA GLU A 22 -18.48 16.67 -3.55
C GLU A 22 -17.27 16.67 -2.58
N ALA A 23 -16.75 15.49 -2.22
CA ALA A 23 -15.53 15.31 -1.44
C ALA A 23 -14.95 13.91 -1.64
N THR A 24 -13.67 13.74 -1.31
CA THR A 24 -12.96 12.46 -1.29
C THR A 24 -12.13 12.35 -0.01
N PHE A 25 -12.27 11.25 0.70
CA PHE A 25 -11.48 10.90 1.88
C PHE A 25 -10.72 9.61 1.60
N ALA A 26 -9.41 9.71 1.43
CA ALA A 26 -8.58 8.62 0.94
C ALA A 26 -7.17 8.73 1.53
N THR A 27 -6.34 7.72 1.31
CA THR A 27 -4.90 7.79 1.49
C THR A 27 -4.27 8.53 0.31
N ASP A 28 -3.31 9.42 0.56
CA ASP A 28 -2.36 9.85 -0.47
C ASP A 28 -1.45 8.65 -0.82
N ASN A 29 -1.87 7.90 -1.84
CA ASN A 29 -1.23 6.65 -2.21
C ASN A 29 0.20 6.84 -2.73
N TYR A 30 0.48 7.98 -3.37
CA TYR A 30 1.83 8.30 -3.83
C TYR A 30 2.75 8.57 -2.64
N ALA A 31 2.35 9.45 -1.72
CA ALA A 31 3.11 9.73 -0.50
C ALA A 31 3.27 8.48 0.40
N ALA A 32 2.24 7.63 0.48
CA ALA A 32 2.34 6.37 1.20
C ALA A 32 3.32 5.38 0.54
N GLY A 33 3.41 5.41 -0.80
CA GLY A 33 4.43 4.68 -1.56
C GLY A 33 5.84 5.20 -1.27
N GLU A 34 6.03 6.51 -1.20
CA GLU A 34 7.31 7.12 -0.80
C GLU A 34 7.71 6.69 0.62
N GLN A 35 6.80 6.74 1.59
CA GLN A 35 7.08 6.25 2.95
C GLN A 35 7.48 4.77 2.99
N ALA A 36 6.82 3.92 2.19
CA ALA A 36 7.20 2.52 2.08
C ALA A 36 8.61 2.34 1.48
N GLY A 37 8.98 3.17 0.51
CA GLY A 37 10.32 3.20 -0.08
C GLY A 37 11.39 3.65 0.91
N GLU A 38 11.12 4.70 1.67
CA GLU A 38 12.03 5.20 2.72
C GLU A 38 12.26 4.14 3.81
N GLU A 39 11.19 3.47 4.27
CA GLU A 39 11.32 2.40 5.26
C GLU A 39 12.07 1.19 4.69
N MET A 40 11.86 0.83 3.41
CA MET A 40 12.63 -0.21 2.74
C MET A 40 14.13 0.13 2.71
N LEU A 41 14.49 1.35 2.33
CA LEU A 41 15.90 1.78 2.29
C LEU A 41 16.54 1.74 3.68
N LYS A 42 15.83 2.18 4.71
CA LYS A 42 16.30 2.10 6.10
C LYS A 42 16.56 0.65 6.52
N ILE A 43 15.62 -0.26 6.25
CA ILE A 43 15.76 -1.69 6.57
C ILE A 43 16.98 -2.29 5.86
N LEU A 44 17.19 -1.96 4.60
CA LEU A 44 18.31 -2.47 3.81
C LEU A 44 19.65 -1.89 4.28
N ASP A 45 19.71 -0.62 4.65
CA ASP A 45 20.90 0.02 5.22
C ASP A 45 21.29 -0.63 6.56
N GLU A 46 20.33 -0.84 7.46
CA GLU A 46 20.52 -1.56 8.72
C GLU A 46 21.02 -2.99 8.51
N ALA A 47 20.64 -3.63 7.41
CA ALA A 47 21.11 -4.96 7.02
C ALA A 47 22.47 -4.95 6.30
N GLY A 48 23.03 -3.78 6.01
CA GLY A 48 24.29 -3.63 5.28
C GLY A 48 24.18 -3.95 3.79
N ILE A 49 22.97 -3.91 3.21
CA ILE A 49 22.71 -4.13 1.79
C ILE A 49 22.65 -2.77 1.11
N THR A 50 23.53 -2.53 0.16
CA THR A 50 23.69 -1.22 -0.49
C THR A 50 23.25 -1.20 -1.94
N GLU A 51 23.01 -2.35 -2.56
CA GLU A 51 22.58 -2.48 -3.96
C GLU A 51 21.80 -3.77 -4.20
N GLY A 52 21.02 -3.82 -5.24
CA GLY A 52 20.31 -5.02 -5.68
C GLY A 52 18.97 -4.74 -6.35
N THR A 53 18.28 -5.80 -6.72
CA THR A 53 16.93 -5.71 -7.29
C THR A 53 15.88 -5.80 -6.18
N ILE A 54 14.90 -4.89 -6.20
CA ILE A 54 13.70 -4.97 -5.37
C ILE A 54 12.55 -5.46 -6.25
N GLY A 55 11.98 -6.61 -5.91
CA GLY A 55 10.85 -7.19 -6.63
C GLY A 55 9.54 -6.48 -6.29
N LEU A 56 8.75 -6.13 -7.32
CA LEU A 56 7.48 -5.43 -7.19
C LEU A 56 6.32 -6.36 -7.52
N VAL A 57 5.38 -6.52 -6.58
CA VAL A 57 4.11 -7.25 -6.78
C VAL A 57 2.94 -6.33 -6.48
N SER A 58 1.95 -6.33 -7.36
CA SER A 58 0.75 -5.49 -7.25
C SER A 58 -0.51 -6.30 -7.57
N ALA A 59 -1.69 -5.70 -7.34
CA ALA A 59 -2.97 -6.35 -7.63
C ALA A 59 -3.20 -6.48 -9.13
N GLN A 60 -3.54 -5.39 -9.80
CA GLN A 60 -3.91 -5.36 -11.22
C GLN A 60 -3.34 -4.09 -11.88
N ALA A 61 -3.04 -4.19 -13.16
CA ALA A 61 -2.71 -3.02 -13.97
C ALA A 61 -3.91 -2.06 -14.00
N GLY A 62 -3.65 -0.77 -13.72
CA GLY A 62 -4.68 0.27 -13.78
C GLY A 62 -5.54 0.45 -12.53
N VAL A 63 -5.28 -0.27 -11.44
CA VAL A 63 -5.81 0.10 -10.11
C VAL A 63 -4.99 1.30 -9.62
N GLN A 64 -5.57 2.50 -9.69
CA GLN A 64 -4.84 3.76 -9.51
C GLN A 64 -4.11 3.82 -8.17
N SER A 65 -4.75 3.45 -7.07
CA SER A 65 -4.11 3.44 -5.75
C SER A 65 -2.83 2.58 -5.71
N CYS A 66 -2.84 1.41 -6.37
CA CYS A 66 -1.66 0.56 -6.46
C CYS A 66 -0.59 1.12 -7.41
N VAL A 67 -1.00 1.79 -8.48
CA VAL A 67 -0.08 2.47 -9.41
C VAL A 67 0.65 3.59 -8.65
N ASP A 68 -0.09 4.46 -7.97
CA ASP A 68 0.47 5.58 -7.21
C ASP A 68 1.44 5.10 -6.12
N ARG A 69 1.09 4.01 -5.39
CA ARG A 69 1.98 3.39 -4.38
C ARG A 69 3.28 2.88 -4.99
N VAL A 70 3.21 2.25 -6.17
CA VAL A 70 4.40 1.75 -6.87
C VAL A 70 5.24 2.92 -7.38
N ASP A 71 4.61 3.95 -7.96
CA ASP A 71 5.31 5.12 -8.49
C ASP A 71 6.03 5.88 -7.37
N GLY A 72 5.36 6.13 -6.23
CA GLY A 72 5.96 6.74 -5.05
C GLY A 72 7.13 5.91 -4.49
N PHE A 73 6.95 4.59 -4.38
CA PHE A 73 8.02 3.68 -3.94
C PHE A 73 9.23 3.74 -4.87
N CYS A 74 9.01 3.64 -6.19
CA CYS A 74 10.09 3.70 -7.17
C CYS A 74 10.79 5.05 -7.19
N LYS A 75 10.07 6.14 -6.92
CA LYS A 75 10.63 7.48 -6.84
C LYS A 75 11.74 7.59 -5.79
N VAL A 76 11.55 6.98 -4.64
CA VAL A 76 12.54 6.97 -3.55
C VAL A 76 13.78 6.17 -3.90
N LEU A 77 13.68 5.18 -4.78
CA LEU A 77 14.83 4.38 -5.22
C LEU A 77 15.72 5.10 -6.23
N GLU A 78 15.25 6.21 -6.83
CA GLU A 78 16.02 6.95 -7.82
C GLU A 78 17.37 7.46 -7.25
N GLY A 79 18.45 7.14 -7.92
CA GLY A 79 19.81 7.54 -7.51
C GLY A 79 20.40 6.71 -6.36
N THR A 80 19.72 5.66 -5.93
CA THR A 80 20.25 4.67 -4.97
C THR A 80 20.92 3.50 -5.71
N GLY A 81 21.49 2.55 -4.96
CA GLY A 81 22.03 1.30 -5.51
C GLY A 81 20.95 0.27 -5.90
N PHE A 82 19.67 0.57 -5.66
CA PHE A 82 18.58 -0.38 -5.87
C PHE A 82 17.85 -0.14 -7.18
N THR A 83 17.48 -1.24 -7.85
CA THR A 83 16.71 -1.20 -9.09
C THR A 83 15.38 -1.92 -8.88
N PRO A 84 14.22 -1.26 -9.10
CA PRO A 84 12.94 -1.94 -9.06
C PRO A 84 12.81 -2.90 -10.26
N SER A 85 12.19 -4.06 -10.03
CA SER A 85 11.80 -4.97 -11.11
C SER A 85 10.64 -4.40 -11.93
N GLU A 86 10.30 -5.03 -13.04
CA GLU A 86 8.98 -4.85 -13.64
C GLU A 86 7.91 -5.31 -12.66
N VAL A 87 6.77 -4.58 -12.61
CA VAL A 87 5.65 -4.90 -11.73
C VAL A 87 4.99 -6.20 -12.15
N GLN A 88 4.87 -7.13 -11.22
CA GLN A 88 4.15 -8.38 -11.42
C GLN A 88 2.73 -8.27 -10.86
N TYR A 89 1.72 -8.73 -11.63
CA TYR A 89 0.31 -8.57 -11.26
C TYR A 89 -0.31 -9.89 -10.81
N SER A 90 -0.75 -9.91 -9.55
CA SER A 90 -1.32 -11.11 -8.90
C SER A 90 -2.83 -11.27 -9.11
N GLU A 91 -3.50 -10.31 -9.73
CA GLU A 91 -4.97 -10.26 -9.86
C GLU A 91 -5.70 -10.27 -8.49
N GLY A 92 -5.03 -9.82 -7.43
CA GLY A 92 -5.53 -9.86 -6.06
C GLY A 92 -5.48 -11.25 -5.40
N ASP A 93 -4.87 -12.24 -6.05
CA ASP A 93 -4.71 -13.59 -5.52
C ASP A 93 -3.39 -13.73 -4.76
N THR A 94 -3.47 -14.13 -3.50
CA THR A 94 -2.30 -14.28 -2.60
C THR A 94 -1.38 -15.42 -3.03
N ALA A 95 -1.93 -16.53 -3.54
CA ALA A 95 -1.10 -17.67 -3.96
C ALA A 95 -0.31 -17.32 -5.23
N LYS A 96 -0.96 -16.63 -6.17
CA LYS A 96 -0.30 -16.09 -7.37
C LYS A 96 0.75 -15.05 -6.99
N ALA A 97 0.47 -14.16 -6.02
CA ALA A 97 1.44 -13.20 -5.51
C ALA A 97 2.69 -13.91 -4.94
N GLN A 98 2.51 -14.99 -4.17
CA GLN A 98 3.61 -15.79 -3.64
C GLN A 98 4.42 -16.46 -4.75
N GLU A 99 3.78 -17.00 -5.77
CA GLU A 99 4.47 -17.59 -6.94
C GLU A 99 5.34 -16.55 -7.66
N LEU A 100 4.76 -15.38 -7.95
CA LEU A 100 5.46 -14.28 -8.62
C LEU A 100 6.64 -13.77 -7.79
N ALA A 101 6.45 -13.57 -6.48
CA ALA A 101 7.50 -13.18 -5.55
C ALA A 101 8.60 -14.23 -5.46
N THR A 102 8.26 -15.52 -5.40
CA THR A 102 9.22 -16.63 -5.41
C THR A 102 10.09 -16.60 -6.67
N ASN A 103 9.49 -16.32 -7.83
CA ASN A 103 10.21 -16.20 -9.09
C ASN A 103 11.19 -15.01 -9.07
N LEU A 104 10.77 -13.85 -8.55
CA LEU A 104 11.62 -12.66 -8.42
C LEU A 104 12.80 -12.93 -7.47
N ILE A 105 12.56 -13.58 -6.33
CA ILE A 105 13.59 -13.97 -5.37
C ILE A 105 14.58 -14.95 -5.99
N ASN A 106 14.10 -15.96 -6.71
CA ASN A 106 14.96 -16.93 -7.41
C ASN A 106 15.82 -16.26 -8.50
N ASN A 107 15.36 -15.14 -9.05
CA ASN A 107 16.10 -14.31 -10.02
C ASN A 107 17.01 -13.26 -9.35
N GLY A 108 17.17 -13.32 -8.01
CA GLY A 108 18.15 -12.52 -7.29
C GLY A 108 17.61 -11.25 -6.65
N ALA A 109 16.28 -11.09 -6.51
CA ALA A 109 15.74 -9.98 -5.73
C ALA A 109 16.18 -10.08 -4.26
N VAL A 110 16.74 -8.99 -3.73
CA VAL A 110 17.20 -8.88 -2.34
C VAL A 110 16.09 -8.44 -1.39
N ALA A 111 15.06 -7.79 -1.95
CA ALA A 111 13.89 -7.35 -1.22
C ALA A 111 12.63 -7.42 -2.10
N MET A 112 11.47 -7.37 -1.46
CA MET A 112 10.16 -7.44 -2.08
C MET A 112 9.26 -6.30 -1.60
N TYR A 113 8.50 -5.73 -2.51
CA TYR A 113 7.46 -4.74 -2.21
C TYR A 113 6.10 -5.24 -2.69
N GLY A 114 5.12 -5.25 -1.78
CA GLY A 114 3.73 -5.60 -2.06
C GLY A 114 2.83 -4.35 -2.01
N ALA A 115 2.24 -3.95 -3.14
CA ALA A 115 1.48 -2.70 -3.24
C ALA A 115 0.06 -2.77 -2.64
N ASN A 116 -0.38 -3.94 -2.18
CA ASN A 116 -1.67 -4.16 -1.50
C ASN A 116 -1.60 -5.38 -0.58
N GLU A 117 -2.66 -5.66 0.18
CA GLU A 117 -2.71 -6.76 1.16
C GLU A 117 -2.28 -8.11 0.57
N ALA A 118 -2.94 -8.55 -0.51
CA ALA A 118 -2.68 -9.87 -1.10
C ALA A 118 -1.24 -10.00 -1.62
N ALA A 119 -0.71 -8.93 -2.23
CA ALA A 119 0.67 -8.87 -2.68
C ALA A 119 1.66 -8.91 -1.51
N THR A 120 1.38 -8.17 -0.42
CA THR A 120 2.21 -8.16 0.80
C THR A 120 2.27 -9.54 1.43
N ILE A 121 1.11 -10.21 1.59
CA ILE A 121 1.06 -11.58 2.13
C ILE A 121 1.85 -12.55 1.24
N GLY A 122 1.68 -12.45 -0.08
CA GLY A 122 2.40 -13.30 -1.03
C GLY A 122 3.91 -13.08 -0.97
N CYS A 123 4.36 -11.83 -0.97
CA CYS A 123 5.77 -11.45 -0.83
C CYS A 123 6.37 -11.95 0.50
N GLY A 124 5.66 -11.73 1.62
CA GLY A 124 6.09 -12.18 2.93
C GLY A 124 6.19 -13.70 3.04
N ASN A 125 5.23 -14.44 2.48
CA ASN A 125 5.30 -15.90 2.43
C ASN A 125 6.49 -16.37 1.60
N ALA A 126 6.74 -15.79 0.42
CA ALA A 126 7.88 -16.12 -0.42
C ALA A 126 9.22 -15.79 0.26
N ALA A 127 9.32 -14.65 0.95
CA ALA A 127 10.49 -14.23 1.70
C ALA A 127 10.78 -15.20 2.87
N ARG A 128 9.75 -15.63 3.61
CA ARG A 128 9.86 -16.63 4.68
C ARG A 128 10.37 -17.97 4.17
N ASP A 129 9.90 -18.40 3.00
CA ASP A 129 10.21 -19.71 2.42
C ASP A 129 11.54 -19.69 1.64
N ALA A 130 12.16 -18.52 1.47
CA ALA A 130 13.42 -18.34 0.75
C ALA A 130 14.61 -18.96 1.51
N LYS A 131 15.65 -19.36 0.78
CA LYS A 131 16.89 -19.93 1.37
C LYS A 131 17.82 -18.88 1.98
N THR A 132 17.67 -17.65 1.56
CA THR A 132 18.44 -16.49 2.03
C THR A 132 17.47 -15.47 2.58
N LYS A 133 17.94 -14.59 3.50
CA LYS A 133 17.10 -13.50 3.99
C LYS A 133 16.72 -12.59 2.83
N VAL A 134 15.44 -12.33 2.70
CA VAL A 134 14.84 -11.37 1.77
C VAL A 134 13.96 -10.45 2.60
N TYR A 135 14.09 -9.16 2.39
CA TYR A 135 13.35 -8.16 3.13
C TYR A 135 12.04 -7.82 2.41
N CYS A 136 10.98 -7.55 3.17
CA CYS A 136 9.67 -7.29 2.59
C CYS A 136 9.01 -6.09 3.26
N VAL A 137 8.53 -5.15 2.45
CA VAL A 137 7.66 -4.04 2.89
C VAL A 137 6.38 -4.09 2.07
N GLY A 138 5.26 -3.68 2.65
CA GLY A 138 4.01 -3.72 1.92
C GLY A 138 2.91 -2.82 2.48
N PHE A 139 1.67 -3.22 2.24
CA PHE A 139 0.47 -2.47 2.57
C PHE A 139 -0.57 -3.30 3.30
N ASP A 140 -1.42 -2.59 4.01
CA ASP A 140 -2.67 -2.97 4.64
C ASP A 140 -2.52 -3.76 5.95
N ASN A 141 -3.32 -3.29 6.95
CA ASN A 141 -3.39 -3.91 8.26
C ASN A 141 -4.38 -5.08 8.25
N SER A 142 -3.85 -6.29 8.12
CA SER A 142 -4.64 -7.52 8.31
C SER A 142 -3.99 -8.44 9.32
N SER A 143 -4.76 -9.37 9.86
CA SER A 143 -4.21 -10.39 10.78
C SER A 143 -3.09 -11.21 10.14
N ALA A 144 -3.16 -11.44 8.82
CA ALA A 144 -2.13 -12.15 8.08
C ALA A 144 -0.84 -11.33 7.97
N ASN A 145 -0.92 -10.05 7.63
CA ASN A 145 0.24 -9.16 7.56
C ASN A 145 0.89 -8.98 8.93
N ARG A 146 0.10 -8.76 10.00
CA ARG A 146 0.64 -8.71 11.37
C ARG A 146 1.38 -9.98 11.75
N ALA A 147 0.80 -11.15 11.46
CA ALA A 147 1.47 -12.42 11.74
C ALA A 147 2.78 -12.62 10.94
N LEU A 148 2.90 -12.04 9.75
CA LEU A 148 4.14 -12.05 8.97
C LEU A 148 5.18 -11.11 9.55
N VAL A 149 4.77 -9.94 10.08
CA VAL A 149 5.66 -9.02 10.80
C VAL A 149 6.18 -9.66 12.09
N GLN A 150 5.30 -10.25 12.89
CA GLN A 150 5.69 -10.96 14.13
C GLN A 150 6.65 -12.14 13.88
N LYS A 151 6.67 -12.68 12.66
CA LYS A 151 7.57 -13.77 12.23
C LYS A 151 8.79 -13.30 11.45
N ASP A 152 9.03 -12.01 11.37
CA ASP A 152 10.13 -11.39 10.61
C ASP A 152 10.16 -11.79 9.12
N ALA A 153 9.00 -12.11 8.55
CA ALA A 153 8.82 -12.38 7.13
C ALA A 153 8.45 -11.12 6.32
N VAL A 154 7.83 -10.14 6.98
CA VAL A 154 7.59 -8.77 6.52
C VAL A 154 8.18 -7.86 7.58
N GLN A 155 8.99 -6.87 7.19
CA GLN A 155 9.63 -5.97 8.14
C GLN A 155 8.74 -4.77 8.47
N ALA A 156 7.97 -4.29 7.49
CA ALA A 156 7.03 -3.21 7.68
C ALA A 156 5.84 -3.28 6.71
N PHE A 157 4.72 -2.71 7.11
CA PHE A 157 3.64 -2.39 6.18
C PHE A 157 3.00 -1.04 6.50
N MET A 158 2.44 -0.41 5.46
CA MET A 158 1.69 0.84 5.57
C MET A 158 0.25 0.53 5.92
N ALA A 159 -0.19 0.87 7.13
CA ALA A 159 -1.57 0.73 7.57
C ALA A 159 -2.36 1.97 7.21
N GLN A 160 -3.37 1.85 6.35
CA GLN A 160 -4.30 2.92 6.04
C GLN A 160 -5.28 3.16 7.19
N ASN A 161 -6.01 4.30 7.15
CA ASN A 161 -6.99 4.70 8.15
C ASN A 161 -8.45 4.61 7.65
N PRO A 162 -8.99 3.41 7.35
CA PRO A 162 -10.34 3.27 6.80
C PRO A 162 -11.43 3.78 7.74
N HIS A 163 -11.22 3.70 9.07
CA HIS A 163 -12.12 4.26 10.07
C HIS A 163 -12.21 5.79 9.91
N GLU A 164 -11.07 6.47 9.82
CA GLU A 164 -11.00 7.91 9.65
C GLU A 164 -11.64 8.35 8.32
N MET A 165 -11.38 7.60 7.22
CA MET A 165 -12.03 7.87 5.93
C MET A 165 -13.56 7.84 6.07
N GLY A 166 -14.11 6.81 6.72
CA GLY A 166 -15.55 6.66 6.93
C GLY A 166 -16.12 7.76 7.83
N GLU A 167 -15.45 8.08 8.95
CA GLU A 167 -15.88 9.11 9.88
C GLU A 167 -15.91 10.50 9.23
N GLN A 168 -14.84 10.87 8.52
CA GLN A 168 -14.74 12.14 7.82
C GLN A 168 -15.79 12.26 6.71
N ALA A 169 -16.02 11.19 5.95
CA ALA A 169 -17.06 11.17 4.91
C ALA A 169 -18.45 11.36 5.49
N MET A 170 -18.75 10.75 6.64
CA MET A 170 -20.05 10.95 7.31
C MET A 170 -20.20 12.37 7.85
N LYS A 171 -19.15 12.96 8.43
CA LYS A 171 -19.14 14.37 8.86
C LYS A 171 -19.37 15.30 7.67
N ALA A 172 -18.72 15.05 6.55
CA ALA A 172 -18.90 15.81 5.31
C ALA A 172 -20.33 15.69 4.76
N ALA A 173 -20.93 14.50 4.83
CA ALA A 173 -22.31 14.31 4.41
C ALA A 173 -23.28 15.16 5.25
N VAL A 174 -23.09 15.24 6.58
CA VAL A 174 -23.89 16.11 7.45
C VAL A 174 -23.72 17.57 7.09
N ARG A 175 -22.49 18.05 6.90
CA ARG A 175 -22.18 19.43 6.46
C ARG A 175 -22.92 19.79 5.15
N MET A 176 -22.96 18.86 4.18
CA MET A 176 -23.70 19.07 2.93
C MET A 176 -25.22 19.14 3.14
N LEU A 177 -25.78 18.32 4.03
CA LEU A 177 -27.22 18.38 4.36
C LEU A 177 -27.58 19.71 5.05
N ASP A 178 -26.65 20.31 5.78
CA ASP A 178 -26.76 21.63 6.38
C ASP A 178 -26.54 22.78 5.37
N GLY A 179 -26.29 22.46 4.09
CA GLY A 179 -26.18 23.41 2.99
C GLY A 179 -24.76 23.87 2.67
N GLU A 180 -23.74 23.24 3.27
CA GLU A 180 -22.34 23.55 2.96
C GLU A 180 -21.95 23.00 1.57
N ASN A 181 -21.17 23.77 0.83
CA ASN A 181 -20.55 23.34 -0.42
C ASN A 181 -19.11 22.89 -0.13
N LEU A 182 -18.81 21.60 -0.32
CA LEU A 182 -17.49 21.03 -0.05
C LEU A 182 -16.49 21.27 -1.20
N GLY A 183 -16.98 21.66 -2.37
CA GLY A 183 -16.13 22.12 -3.49
C GLY A 183 -15.19 21.08 -4.07
N GLY A 184 -15.47 19.79 -3.88
CA GLY A 184 -14.60 18.71 -4.35
C GLY A 184 -13.35 18.48 -3.49
N GLU A 185 -13.40 18.85 -2.19
CA GLU A 185 -12.26 18.68 -1.29
C GLU A 185 -11.71 17.23 -1.31
N VAL A 186 -10.38 17.10 -1.31
CA VAL A 186 -9.69 15.83 -1.17
C VAL A 186 -8.90 15.86 0.12
N THR A 187 -9.19 14.92 1.02
CA THR A 187 -8.55 14.83 2.32
C THR A 187 -7.73 13.55 2.41
N ASP A 188 -6.43 13.70 2.63
CA ASP A 188 -5.56 12.58 2.99
C ASP A 188 -5.82 12.18 4.45
N THR A 189 -6.11 10.91 4.67
CA THR A 189 -6.29 10.34 6.03
C THR A 189 -5.01 9.73 6.58
N GLY A 190 -3.93 9.79 5.83
CA GLY A 190 -2.61 9.31 6.20
C GLY A 190 -2.46 7.80 6.26
N VAL A 191 -1.25 7.38 6.56
CA VAL A 191 -0.89 5.98 6.85
C VAL A 191 0.01 5.92 8.09
N SER A 192 0.00 4.76 8.76
CA SER A 192 0.94 4.46 9.83
C SER A 192 1.92 3.38 9.38
N VAL A 193 3.20 3.58 9.66
CA VAL A 193 4.23 2.55 9.45
C VAL A 193 4.14 1.55 10.59
N VAL A 194 3.83 0.30 10.26
CA VAL A 194 3.72 -0.80 11.23
C VAL A 194 4.91 -1.72 11.07
N THR A 195 5.65 -1.91 12.16
CA THR A 195 6.83 -2.76 12.27
C THR A 195 6.68 -3.72 13.44
N ALA A 196 7.67 -4.56 13.70
CA ALA A 196 7.69 -5.44 14.87
C ALA A 196 7.64 -4.68 16.21
N GLU A 197 8.00 -3.39 16.23
CA GLU A 197 8.01 -2.58 17.46
C GLU A 197 6.62 -2.14 17.90
N ASN A 198 5.67 -1.98 16.94
CA ASN A 198 4.34 -1.44 17.22
C ASN A 198 3.16 -2.29 16.69
N VAL A 199 3.45 -3.46 16.09
CA VAL A 199 2.41 -4.29 15.43
C VAL A 199 1.29 -4.71 16.39
N ASP A 200 1.58 -4.88 17.66
CA ASP A 200 0.58 -5.28 18.68
C ASP A 200 -0.41 -4.14 19.00
N GLU A 201 -0.07 -2.88 18.71
CA GLU A 201 -0.98 -1.73 18.87
C GLU A 201 -2.06 -1.69 17.76
N PHE A 202 -1.87 -2.43 16.68
CA PHE A 202 -2.77 -2.48 15.52
C PHE A 202 -3.73 -3.69 15.56
N GLU A 203 -3.75 -4.45 16.65
CA GLU A 203 -4.76 -5.48 16.89
C GLU A 203 -6.11 -4.83 17.22
N SER A 204 -7.06 -4.90 16.30
CA SER A 204 -8.44 -4.45 16.50
C SER A 204 -9.44 -5.54 16.11
#